data_6cbc3c1be80fc8d3963a0f23ab25f2b3
#
_entry.id   6cbc3c1be80fc8d3963a0f23ab25f2b3
#
_cell.length_a   1.000
_cell.length_b   1.000
_cell.length_c   1.000
_cell.angle_alpha   90.00
_cell.angle_beta   90.00
_cell.angle_gamma   90.00
#
_symmetry.space_group_name_H-M   'P 1'
#
loop_
_entity.id
_entity.type
_entity.pdbx_description
1 polymer ?
#
loop_
_entity_poly.entity_id
_entity_poly.type
_entity_poly.pdbx_seq_one_letter_code
_entity_poly.pdbx_strand_id
1 'polypeptide(L)'
;MAIESVSLPHIIITLAILLFVAKLFAELFHRIKMPVVLGELLAGIIVGPFALGGIPIFNGEPLVVLDETVRHIGEISAIVILFIAGLQITPQEFLKGGAASFSVGSLGVIVPFFVGYYIFTIIGLEALQSMLIATALTATSIAISIQVLTELGKMKSKEARLILGAAIVDDILAIAVLSVVTTMVQTGNSTPNVIDIILLILKILGLFAVVLVGAILVIPRILHVERLWRSEGSVEGITTAAFFGTAGIAAIVGLSPIVGAFSIGMAVASTRVIKRVEEYVSKLGIIFAPLFFAIIGAQVDLRGINFNVLYLAGIMVAVAIITKIVGCGLPAMIFLKDNKNKAMKVGIGMVSRGEVGLIVAGVGVSAGALTTDIYTSVIIMVAVTTIITPILLKMVYKKKMH
;
A
#
# COMPACT_ATOMS: atom_id res chain seq x y z
N MET A 1 -14.68 2.02 -29.52
CA MET A 1 -14.46 0.58 -29.36
C MET A 1 -15.07 0.19 -28.05
N ALA A 2 -16.14 -0.58 -28.02
CA ALA A 2 -16.69 -1.13 -26.79
C ALA A 2 -15.60 -2.03 -26.18
N ILE A 3 -15.21 -1.77 -24.95
CA ILE A 3 -14.36 -2.67 -24.18
C ILE A 3 -15.23 -3.92 -23.97
N GLU A 4 -14.93 -5.01 -24.70
CA GLU A 4 -15.57 -6.30 -24.43
C GLU A 4 -15.26 -6.63 -22.95
N SER A 5 -16.31 -6.63 -22.15
CA SER A 5 -16.19 -6.99 -20.74
C SER A 5 -15.76 -8.46 -20.66
N VAL A 6 -14.64 -8.71 -19.97
CA VAL A 6 -14.16 -10.08 -19.72
C VAL A 6 -15.31 -10.90 -19.14
N SER A 7 -15.50 -12.12 -19.63
CA SER A 7 -16.61 -12.96 -19.17
C SER A 7 -16.44 -13.37 -17.70
N LEU A 8 -17.53 -13.43 -16.94
CA LEU A 8 -17.51 -13.84 -15.52
C LEU A 8 -16.76 -15.17 -15.29
N PRO A 9 -16.95 -16.24 -16.12
CA PRO A 9 -16.17 -17.46 -15.98
C PRO A 9 -14.66 -17.23 -16.03
N HIS A 10 -14.17 -16.34 -16.89
CA HIS A 10 -12.76 -16.04 -17.03
C HIS A 10 -12.18 -15.31 -15.81
N ILE A 11 -12.95 -14.39 -15.24
CA ILE A 11 -12.59 -13.72 -13.97
C ILE A 11 -12.46 -14.73 -12.84
N ILE A 12 -13.44 -15.64 -12.71
CA ILE A 12 -13.43 -16.69 -11.69
C ILE A 12 -12.21 -17.61 -11.83
N ILE A 13 -11.89 -18.02 -13.06
CA ILE A 13 -10.71 -18.85 -13.36
C ILE A 13 -9.42 -18.09 -13.02
N THR A 14 -9.32 -16.82 -13.41
CA THR A 14 -8.19 -15.95 -13.07
C THR A 14 -7.95 -15.89 -11.56
N LEU A 15 -9.00 -15.63 -10.77
CA LEU A 15 -8.90 -15.57 -9.32
C LEU A 15 -8.50 -16.92 -8.71
N ALA A 16 -9.05 -18.02 -9.23
CA ALA A 16 -8.72 -19.37 -8.77
C ALA A 16 -7.23 -19.69 -9.02
N ILE A 17 -6.72 -19.38 -10.21
CA ILE A 17 -5.31 -19.60 -10.56
C ILE A 17 -4.39 -18.73 -9.70
N LEU A 18 -4.69 -17.42 -9.60
CA LEU A 18 -3.89 -16.51 -8.78
C LEU A 18 -3.82 -16.97 -7.32
N LEU A 19 -4.96 -17.32 -6.73
CA LEU A 19 -5.01 -17.80 -5.34
C LEU A 19 -4.26 -19.13 -5.17
N PHE A 20 -4.49 -20.10 -6.06
CA PHE A 20 -3.85 -21.42 -5.98
C PHE A 20 -2.33 -21.31 -6.08
N VAL A 21 -1.82 -20.61 -7.09
CA VAL A 21 -0.37 -20.48 -7.29
C VAL A 21 0.25 -19.61 -6.19
N ALA A 22 -0.44 -18.56 -5.74
CA ALA A 22 0.01 -17.77 -4.58
C ALA A 22 0.19 -18.65 -3.34
N LYS A 23 -0.75 -19.53 -3.05
CA LYS A 23 -0.65 -20.45 -1.89
C LYS A 23 0.44 -21.50 -2.07
N LEU A 24 0.64 -21.99 -3.28
CA LEU A 24 1.73 -22.92 -3.58
C LEU A 24 3.12 -22.28 -3.34
N PHE A 25 3.31 -21.06 -3.85
CA PHE A 25 4.55 -20.32 -3.65
C PHE A 25 4.72 -19.85 -2.20
N ALA A 26 3.64 -19.47 -1.53
CA ALA A 26 3.63 -19.16 -0.11
C ALA A 26 4.20 -20.32 0.72
N GLU A 27 3.74 -21.54 0.47
CA GLU A 27 4.22 -22.75 1.14
C GLU A 27 5.70 -23.03 0.80
N LEU A 28 6.12 -22.88 -0.47
CA LEU A 28 7.49 -23.02 -0.89
C LEU A 28 8.40 -22.03 -0.15
N PHE A 29 8.03 -20.76 -0.09
CA PHE A 29 8.80 -19.71 0.59
C PHE A 29 8.84 -19.91 2.10
N HIS A 30 7.74 -20.40 2.69
CA HIS A 30 7.71 -20.77 4.10
C HIS A 30 8.73 -21.88 4.42
N ARG A 31 8.81 -22.93 3.59
CA ARG A 31 9.79 -24.02 3.76
C ARG A 31 11.25 -23.57 3.69
N ILE A 32 11.56 -22.62 2.83
CA ILE A 32 12.90 -22.03 2.75
C ILE A 32 13.12 -20.89 3.76
N LYS A 33 12.18 -20.71 4.71
CA LYS A 33 12.22 -19.67 5.76
C LYS A 33 12.31 -18.24 5.20
N MET A 34 11.72 -18.01 4.05
CA MET A 34 11.54 -16.66 3.46
C MET A 34 10.15 -16.11 3.80
N PRO A 35 9.92 -14.78 3.76
CA PRO A 35 8.59 -14.21 3.92
C PRO A 35 7.61 -14.78 2.91
N VAL A 36 6.42 -15.18 3.39
CA VAL A 36 5.37 -15.80 2.57
C VAL A 36 4.88 -14.84 1.48
N VAL A 37 4.74 -13.57 1.84
CA VAL A 37 4.33 -12.50 0.90
C VAL A 37 5.22 -12.41 -0.34
N LEU A 38 6.49 -12.73 -0.20
CA LEU A 38 7.42 -12.73 -1.33
C LEU A 38 7.07 -13.84 -2.33
N GLY A 39 6.69 -15.03 -1.83
CA GLY A 39 6.18 -16.11 -2.67
C GLY A 39 4.90 -15.73 -3.40
N GLU A 40 3.95 -15.11 -2.69
CA GLU A 40 2.68 -14.66 -3.25
C GLU A 40 2.85 -13.61 -4.36
N LEU A 41 3.76 -12.65 -4.17
CA LEU A 41 4.13 -11.67 -5.20
C LEU A 41 4.76 -12.32 -6.44
N LEU A 42 5.75 -13.19 -6.22
CA LEU A 42 6.43 -13.88 -7.33
C LEU A 42 5.47 -14.82 -8.08
N ALA A 43 4.55 -15.46 -7.38
CA ALA A 43 3.49 -16.23 -8.02
C ALA A 43 2.71 -15.36 -9.01
N GLY A 44 2.29 -14.16 -8.58
CA GLY A 44 1.60 -13.20 -9.45
C GLY A 44 2.41 -12.79 -10.67
N ILE A 45 3.70 -12.50 -10.51
CA ILE A 45 4.60 -12.16 -11.63
C ILE A 45 4.67 -13.32 -12.64
N ILE A 46 4.79 -14.55 -12.16
CA ILE A 46 4.98 -15.74 -13.01
C ILE A 46 3.70 -16.15 -13.71
N VAL A 47 2.54 -16.09 -13.03
CA VAL A 47 1.25 -16.48 -13.66
C VAL A 47 0.44 -15.29 -14.16
N GLY A 48 0.97 -14.09 -14.09
CA GLY A 48 0.32 -12.90 -14.61
C GLY A 48 0.21 -12.90 -16.15
N PRO A 49 -0.59 -11.99 -16.72
CA PRO A 49 -0.85 -11.93 -18.17
C PRO A 49 0.39 -11.57 -18.98
N PHE A 50 1.42 -11.03 -18.35
CA PHE A 50 2.69 -10.66 -18.98
C PHE A 50 3.73 -11.77 -18.97
N ALA A 51 3.40 -12.94 -18.38
CA ALA A 51 4.24 -14.13 -18.32
C ALA A 51 3.42 -15.38 -18.72
N LEU A 52 3.43 -16.44 -17.91
CA LEU A 52 2.76 -17.70 -18.26
C LEU A 52 1.25 -17.56 -18.43
N GLY A 53 0.60 -16.68 -17.67
CA GLY A 53 -0.84 -16.44 -17.79
C GLY A 53 -1.28 -15.73 -19.07
N GLY A 54 -0.34 -15.15 -19.83
CA GLY A 54 -0.61 -14.55 -21.13
C GLY A 54 -0.77 -15.57 -22.27
N ILE A 55 -0.58 -16.87 -22.00
CA ILE A 55 -0.75 -17.93 -23.00
C ILE A 55 -2.24 -18.05 -23.36
N PRO A 56 -2.61 -17.93 -24.64
CA PRO A 56 -4.00 -18.05 -25.06
C PRO A 56 -4.45 -19.52 -24.95
N ILE A 57 -5.44 -19.79 -24.10
CA ILE A 57 -5.96 -21.15 -23.86
C ILE A 57 -7.46 -21.23 -24.19
N PHE A 58 -8.24 -20.23 -23.79
CA PHE A 58 -9.69 -20.19 -23.99
C PHE A 58 -10.05 -19.31 -25.19
N ASN A 59 -10.43 -19.91 -26.32
CA ASN A 59 -10.86 -19.19 -27.52
C ASN A 59 -9.91 -18.07 -28.01
N GLY A 60 -8.62 -18.18 -27.71
CA GLY A 60 -7.63 -17.16 -28.05
C GLY A 60 -7.41 -16.09 -26.96
N GLU A 61 -8.14 -16.16 -25.86
CA GLU A 61 -7.93 -15.28 -24.70
C GLU A 61 -6.85 -15.80 -23.74
N PRO A 62 -6.11 -14.92 -23.07
CA PRO A 62 -5.07 -15.32 -22.12
C PRO A 62 -5.67 -16.06 -20.92
N LEU A 63 -4.91 -16.97 -20.34
CA LEU A 63 -5.32 -17.76 -19.17
C LEU A 63 -5.63 -16.88 -17.95
N VAL A 64 -4.88 -15.81 -17.73
CA VAL A 64 -5.05 -14.84 -16.65
C VAL A 64 -5.25 -13.46 -17.24
N VAL A 65 -6.33 -12.80 -16.83
CA VAL A 65 -6.69 -11.45 -17.27
C VAL A 65 -6.69 -10.50 -16.07
N LEU A 66 -6.08 -9.33 -16.24
CA LEU A 66 -6.14 -8.25 -15.27
C LEU A 66 -7.08 -7.15 -15.77
N ASP A 67 -8.38 -7.47 -15.78
CA ASP A 67 -9.40 -6.48 -16.02
C ASP A 67 -9.66 -5.59 -14.78
N GLU A 68 -10.54 -4.62 -14.93
CA GLU A 68 -10.92 -3.69 -13.86
C GLU A 68 -11.52 -4.43 -12.65
N THR A 69 -12.29 -5.50 -12.89
CA THR A 69 -12.92 -6.30 -11.82
C THR A 69 -11.88 -7.00 -10.96
N VAL A 70 -10.87 -7.64 -11.58
CA VAL A 70 -9.77 -8.29 -10.84
C VAL A 70 -8.96 -7.27 -10.04
N ARG A 71 -8.73 -6.08 -10.60
CA ARG A 71 -8.04 -4.99 -9.87
C ARG A 71 -8.84 -4.51 -8.68
N HIS A 72 -10.17 -4.31 -8.81
CA HIS A 72 -11.04 -3.95 -7.69
C HIS A 72 -11.07 -5.02 -6.59
N ILE A 73 -10.99 -6.32 -6.94
CA ILE A 73 -10.83 -7.39 -5.94
C ILE A 73 -9.50 -7.25 -5.19
N GLY A 74 -8.43 -6.84 -5.86
CA GLY A 74 -7.17 -6.49 -5.23
C GLY A 74 -7.33 -5.34 -4.21
N GLU A 75 -8.03 -4.27 -4.56
CA GLU A 75 -8.32 -3.15 -3.67
C GLU A 75 -9.17 -3.56 -2.46
N ILE A 76 -10.22 -4.37 -2.68
CA ILE A 76 -11.02 -4.96 -1.61
C ILE A 76 -10.15 -5.80 -0.68
N SER A 77 -9.21 -6.55 -1.24
CA SER A 77 -8.25 -7.35 -0.46
C SER A 77 -7.35 -6.47 0.41
N ALA A 78 -6.88 -5.33 -0.12
CA ALA A 78 -6.12 -4.35 0.65
C ALA A 78 -6.94 -3.77 1.82
N ILE A 79 -8.21 -3.45 1.59
CA ILE A 79 -9.13 -2.96 2.63
C ILE A 79 -9.21 -3.95 3.80
N VAL A 80 -9.35 -5.27 3.51
CA VAL A 80 -9.36 -6.32 4.54
C VAL A 80 -8.04 -6.38 5.31
N ILE A 81 -6.89 -6.35 4.61
CA ILE A 81 -5.57 -6.38 5.25
C ILE A 81 -5.39 -5.20 6.21
N LEU A 82 -5.79 -3.99 5.78
CA LEU A 82 -5.62 -2.79 6.59
C LEU A 82 -6.63 -2.71 7.76
N PHE A 83 -7.82 -3.29 7.60
CA PHE A 83 -8.72 -3.47 8.73
C PHE A 83 -8.08 -4.40 9.80
N ILE A 84 -7.50 -5.55 9.39
CA ILE A 84 -6.76 -6.45 10.28
C ILE A 84 -5.61 -5.71 11.00
N ALA A 85 -4.87 -4.87 10.28
CA ALA A 85 -3.81 -4.06 10.87
C ALA A 85 -4.34 -3.05 11.89
N GLY A 86 -5.49 -2.45 11.62
CA GLY A 86 -6.17 -1.52 12.53
C GLY A 86 -6.55 -2.16 13.86
N LEU A 87 -6.95 -3.45 13.85
CA LEU A 87 -7.26 -4.21 15.08
C LEU A 87 -6.05 -4.37 16.03
N GLN A 88 -4.83 -4.20 15.53
CA GLN A 88 -3.60 -4.34 16.33
C GLN A 88 -3.19 -3.08 17.09
N ILE A 89 -3.88 -1.95 16.87
CA ILE A 89 -3.55 -0.64 17.45
C ILE A 89 -4.82 0.02 17.98
N THR A 90 -4.78 0.42 19.25
CA THR A 90 -5.88 1.20 19.83
C THR A 90 -5.78 2.68 19.42
N PRO A 91 -6.91 3.43 19.38
CA PRO A 91 -6.89 4.87 19.10
C PRO A 91 -5.98 5.66 20.05
N GLN A 92 -5.93 5.27 21.33
CA GLN A 92 -5.08 5.93 22.34
C GLN A 92 -3.59 5.71 22.04
N GLU A 93 -3.19 4.51 21.60
CA GLU A 93 -1.81 4.23 21.20
C GLU A 93 -1.42 4.99 19.94
N PHE A 94 -2.35 5.09 18.98
CA PHE A 94 -2.16 5.84 17.74
C PHE A 94 -1.96 7.34 18.02
N LEU A 95 -2.84 7.96 18.84
CA LEU A 95 -2.74 9.37 19.20
C LEU A 95 -1.49 9.70 20.02
N LYS A 96 -1.06 8.80 20.92
CA LYS A 96 0.21 8.96 21.66
C LYS A 96 1.44 8.99 20.76
N GLY A 97 1.38 8.32 19.60
CA GLY A 97 2.43 8.34 18.57
C GLY A 97 2.38 9.54 17.62
N GLY A 98 1.41 10.43 17.76
CA GLY A 98 1.04 11.44 16.76
C GLY A 98 2.21 12.28 16.22
N ALA A 99 2.99 12.94 17.08
CA ALA A 99 4.13 13.77 16.65
C ALA A 99 5.23 12.93 15.95
N ALA A 100 5.50 11.73 16.48
CA ALA A 100 6.49 10.83 15.88
C ALA A 100 6.01 10.32 14.51
N SER A 101 4.77 9.87 14.43
CA SER A 101 4.15 9.40 13.19
C SER A 101 4.08 10.51 12.14
N PHE A 102 3.69 11.71 12.55
CA PHE A 102 3.65 12.89 11.67
C PHE A 102 5.04 13.25 11.13
N SER A 103 6.05 13.31 11.99
CA SER A 103 7.43 13.64 11.58
C SER A 103 8.00 12.58 10.62
N VAL A 104 7.82 11.29 10.95
CA VAL A 104 8.32 10.19 10.12
C VAL A 104 7.59 10.13 8.79
N GLY A 105 6.27 10.25 8.77
CA GLY A 105 5.47 10.22 7.54
C GLY A 105 5.75 11.45 6.67
N SER A 106 5.77 12.65 7.23
CA SER A 106 6.03 13.89 6.46
C SER A 106 7.41 13.91 5.84
N LEU A 107 8.47 13.59 6.59
CA LEU A 107 9.81 13.50 6.02
C LEU A 107 9.95 12.30 5.08
N GLY A 108 9.16 11.25 5.29
CA GLY A 108 9.03 10.11 4.38
C GLY A 108 8.44 10.47 3.01
N VAL A 109 7.71 11.58 2.89
CA VAL A 109 7.21 12.15 1.61
C VAL A 109 8.15 13.23 1.09
N ILE A 110 8.51 14.19 1.95
CA ILE A 110 9.30 15.37 1.56
C ILE A 110 10.66 14.96 1.01
N VAL A 111 11.38 14.08 1.70
CA VAL A 111 12.74 13.69 1.30
C VAL A 111 12.75 12.95 -0.05
N PRO A 112 11.95 11.89 -0.27
CA PRO A 112 11.88 11.22 -1.58
C PRO A 112 11.44 12.15 -2.72
N PHE A 113 10.49 13.06 -2.46
CA PHE A 113 10.00 13.98 -3.46
C PHE A 113 11.10 14.95 -3.94
N PHE A 114 11.70 15.70 -3.02
CA PHE A 114 12.69 16.70 -3.41
C PHE A 114 13.99 16.08 -3.91
N VAL A 115 14.49 15.03 -3.28
CA VAL A 115 15.68 14.33 -3.73
C VAL A 115 15.44 13.67 -5.09
N GLY A 116 14.30 13.03 -5.27
CA GLY A 116 13.90 12.43 -6.55
C GLY A 116 13.80 13.48 -7.64
N TYR A 117 13.03 14.54 -7.42
CA TYR A 117 12.88 15.64 -8.38
C TYR A 117 14.24 16.17 -8.82
N TYR A 118 15.12 16.47 -7.86
CA TYR A 118 16.44 17.04 -8.17
C TYR A 118 17.33 16.06 -8.94
N ILE A 119 17.38 14.79 -8.55
CA ILE A 119 18.18 13.77 -9.24
C ILE A 119 17.71 13.60 -10.67
N PHE A 120 16.40 13.45 -10.91
CA PHE A 120 15.87 13.20 -12.26
C PHE A 120 16.00 14.42 -13.17
N THR A 121 15.92 15.63 -12.63
CA THR A 121 16.23 16.86 -13.37
C THR A 121 17.71 16.93 -13.76
N ILE A 122 18.64 16.55 -12.87
CA ILE A 122 20.10 16.52 -13.18
C ILE A 122 20.41 15.48 -14.26
N ILE A 123 19.72 14.36 -14.29
CA ILE A 123 19.91 13.32 -15.32
C ILE A 123 19.38 13.77 -16.69
N GLY A 124 18.68 14.92 -16.75
CA GLY A 124 18.22 15.51 -18.00
C GLY A 124 16.76 15.21 -18.35
N LEU A 125 15.96 14.72 -17.41
CA LEU A 125 14.52 14.59 -17.61
C LEU A 125 13.84 15.97 -17.47
N GLU A 126 12.74 16.14 -18.19
CA GLU A 126 11.92 17.35 -18.10
C GLU A 126 11.36 17.54 -16.68
N ALA A 127 11.12 18.80 -16.30
CA ALA A 127 10.64 19.13 -14.95
C ALA A 127 9.35 18.37 -14.59
N LEU A 128 8.38 18.27 -15.51
CA LEU A 128 7.12 17.56 -15.29
C LEU A 128 7.34 16.04 -15.11
N GLN A 129 8.21 15.44 -15.93
CA GLN A 129 8.58 14.02 -15.82
C GLN A 129 9.26 13.75 -14.47
N SER A 130 10.20 14.62 -14.09
CA SER A 130 10.89 14.53 -12.79
C SER A 130 9.92 14.65 -11.60
N MET A 131 8.92 15.53 -11.70
CA MET A 131 7.88 15.68 -10.66
C MET A 131 6.98 14.43 -10.56
N LEU A 132 6.57 13.87 -11.70
CA LEU A 132 5.76 12.65 -11.72
C LEU A 132 6.53 11.47 -11.11
N ILE A 133 7.80 11.27 -11.49
CA ILE A 133 8.65 10.24 -10.91
C ILE A 133 8.85 10.49 -9.41
N ALA A 134 9.16 11.72 -9.02
CA ALA A 134 9.31 12.09 -7.61
C ALA A 134 8.03 11.79 -6.80
N THR A 135 6.85 12.07 -7.36
CA THR A 135 5.56 11.72 -6.76
C THR A 135 5.39 10.22 -6.60
N ALA A 136 5.72 9.43 -7.62
CA ALA A 136 5.69 7.97 -7.54
C ALA A 136 6.65 7.41 -6.46
N LEU A 137 7.75 8.12 -6.18
CA LEU A 137 8.71 7.78 -5.12
C LEU A 137 8.21 8.12 -3.71
N THR A 138 7.16 8.92 -3.54
CA THR A 138 6.69 9.31 -2.20
C THR A 138 5.87 8.22 -1.54
N ALA A 139 4.89 7.65 -2.22
CA ALA A 139 3.89 6.76 -1.66
C ALA A 139 4.47 5.42 -1.20
N THR A 140 4.05 4.96 -0.03
CA THR A 140 4.50 3.70 0.58
C THR A 140 3.39 2.65 0.56
N SER A 141 3.70 1.41 0.14
CA SER A 141 2.77 0.28 0.32
C SER A 141 2.91 -0.31 1.72
N ILE A 142 1.99 0.06 2.61
CA ILE A 142 2.04 -0.41 3.99
C ILE A 142 1.64 -1.89 4.13
N ALA A 143 0.80 -2.42 3.24
CA ALA A 143 0.30 -3.79 3.32
C ALA A 143 1.44 -4.83 3.38
N ILE A 144 2.51 -4.60 2.63
CA ILE A 144 3.70 -5.47 2.61
C ILE A 144 4.39 -5.49 3.97
N SER A 145 4.63 -4.31 4.54
CA SER A 145 5.30 -4.21 5.85
C SER A 145 4.46 -4.78 6.97
N ILE A 146 3.14 -4.58 6.94
CA ILE A 146 2.19 -5.19 7.88
C ILE A 146 2.26 -6.71 7.79
N GLN A 147 2.18 -7.27 6.59
CA GLN A 147 2.21 -8.72 6.40
C GLN A 147 3.49 -9.32 6.96
N VAL A 148 4.65 -8.73 6.64
CA VAL A 148 5.95 -9.19 7.16
C VAL A 148 6.04 -9.06 8.68
N LEU A 149 5.59 -7.95 9.25
CA LEU A 149 5.57 -7.73 10.69
C LEU A 149 4.63 -8.70 11.42
N THR A 150 3.52 -9.07 10.78
CA THR A 150 2.57 -10.08 11.27
C THR A 150 3.22 -11.46 11.27
N GLU A 151 3.84 -11.88 10.15
CA GLU A 151 4.57 -13.15 10.04
C GLU A 151 5.71 -13.26 11.07
N LEU A 152 6.37 -12.14 11.38
CA LEU A 152 7.43 -12.09 12.38
C LEU A 152 6.90 -11.98 13.82
N GLY A 153 5.59 -11.86 14.04
CA GLY A 153 4.99 -11.64 15.36
C GLY A 153 5.41 -10.31 16.01
N LYS A 154 5.68 -9.27 15.19
CA LYS A 154 6.23 -7.98 15.66
C LYS A 154 5.23 -6.81 15.58
N MET A 155 3.96 -7.06 15.25
CA MET A 155 2.94 -6.01 15.12
C MET A 155 2.77 -5.14 16.38
N LYS A 156 2.95 -5.69 17.57
CA LYS A 156 2.87 -4.97 18.85
C LYS A 156 4.14 -4.19 19.22
N SER A 157 5.19 -4.20 18.38
CA SER A 157 6.43 -3.47 18.64
C SER A 157 6.25 -1.95 18.49
N LYS A 158 7.11 -1.16 19.12
CA LYS A 158 7.09 0.32 19.01
C LYS A 158 7.37 0.76 17.57
N GLU A 159 8.26 0.04 16.89
CA GLU A 159 8.63 0.27 15.50
C GLU A 159 7.43 0.03 14.55
N ALA A 160 6.70 -1.07 14.74
CA ALA A 160 5.52 -1.38 13.94
C ALA A 160 4.43 -0.32 14.09
N ARG A 161 4.14 0.12 15.32
CA ARG A 161 3.19 1.20 15.58
C ARG A 161 3.60 2.52 14.91
N LEU A 162 4.89 2.82 14.93
CA LEU A 162 5.41 4.03 14.28
C LEU A 162 5.33 3.93 12.75
N ILE A 163 5.64 2.77 12.17
CA ILE A 163 5.47 2.50 10.73
C ILE A 163 4.00 2.69 10.34
N LEU A 164 3.06 2.08 11.06
CA LEU A 164 1.62 2.19 10.78
C LEU A 164 1.13 3.64 10.85
N GLY A 165 1.49 4.36 11.91
CA GLY A 165 1.10 5.76 12.06
C GLY A 165 1.73 6.67 11.01
N ALA A 166 3.00 6.46 10.69
CA ALA A 166 3.71 7.22 9.67
C ALA A 166 3.14 6.98 8.26
N ALA A 167 2.75 5.74 7.96
CA ALA A 167 2.19 5.40 6.66
C ALA A 167 0.82 6.06 6.40
N ILE A 168 -0.02 6.24 7.41
CA ILE A 168 -1.27 7.00 7.26
C ILE A 168 -0.98 8.45 6.92
N VAL A 169 0.01 9.07 7.57
CA VAL A 169 0.44 10.44 7.22
C VAL A 169 1.02 10.47 5.81
N ASP A 170 1.82 9.48 5.46
CA ASP A 170 2.41 9.29 4.13
C ASP A 170 1.33 9.21 3.04
N ASP A 171 0.29 8.40 3.24
CA ASP A 171 -0.84 8.25 2.31
C ASP A 171 -1.58 9.59 2.09
N ILE A 172 -1.87 10.31 3.18
CA ILE A 172 -2.53 11.61 3.11
C ILE A 172 -1.69 12.61 2.29
N LEU A 173 -0.39 12.69 2.57
CA LEU A 173 0.49 13.61 1.89
C LEU A 173 0.78 13.19 0.44
N ALA A 174 0.89 11.88 0.18
CA ALA A 174 1.08 11.35 -1.18
C ALA A 174 -0.13 11.67 -2.08
N ILE A 175 -1.37 11.54 -1.56
CA ILE A 175 -2.59 11.95 -2.28
C ILE A 175 -2.59 13.46 -2.55
N ALA A 176 -2.17 14.27 -1.58
CA ALA A 176 -2.07 15.71 -1.77
C ALA A 176 -1.05 16.07 -2.87
N VAL A 177 0.14 15.47 -2.85
CA VAL A 177 1.15 15.65 -3.90
C VAL A 177 0.64 15.18 -5.26
N LEU A 178 0.00 14.01 -5.32
CA LEU A 178 -0.61 13.48 -6.54
C LEU A 178 -1.66 14.45 -7.11
N SER A 179 -2.55 14.99 -6.27
CA SER A 179 -3.58 15.94 -6.70
C SER A 179 -2.98 17.20 -7.30
N VAL A 180 -1.92 17.74 -6.68
CA VAL A 180 -1.20 18.90 -7.19
C VAL A 180 -0.58 18.61 -8.56
N VAL A 181 0.17 17.52 -8.67
CA VAL A 181 0.87 17.17 -9.90
C VAL A 181 -0.11 16.82 -11.03
N THR A 182 -1.22 16.14 -10.72
CA THR A 182 -2.29 15.86 -11.69
C THR A 182 -2.92 17.16 -12.21
N THR A 183 -3.19 18.12 -11.34
CA THR A 183 -3.71 19.43 -11.74
C THR A 183 -2.72 20.17 -12.66
N MET A 184 -1.43 20.12 -12.34
CA MET A 184 -0.38 20.71 -13.22
C MET A 184 -0.35 20.07 -14.61
N VAL A 185 -0.46 18.73 -14.67
CA VAL A 185 -0.54 17.99 -15.94
C VAL A 185 -1.77 18.41 -16.76
N GLN A 186 -2.93 18.56 -16.11
CA GLN A 186 -4.19 18.89 -16.79
C GLN A 186 -4.26 20.36 -17.24
N THR A 187 -3.71 21.29 -16.45
CA THR A 187 -3.82 22.73 -16.74
C THR A 187 -2.66 23.27 -17.55
N GLY A 188 -1.58 22.51 -17.73
CA GLY A 188 -0.35 22.98 -18.33
C GLY A 188 0.37 24.07 -17.51
N ASN A 189 -0.12 24.40 -16.31
CA ASN A 189 0.48 25.39 -15.43
C ASN A 189 1.59 24.77 -14.59
N SER A 190 2.78 25.33 -14.68
CA SER A 190 3.98 24.82 -13.99
C SER A 190 4.14 25.25 -12.54
N THR A 191 3.26 26.09 -12.00
CA THR A 191 3.38 26.60 -10.62
C THR A 191 2.06 26.51 -9.87
N PRO A 192 1.88 25.51 -8.98
CA PRO A 192 0.71 25.45 -8.13
C PRO A 192 0.76 26.57 -7.08
N ASN A 193 -0.41 27.14 -6.76
CA ASN A 193 -0.52 28.11 -5.68
C ASN A 193 -0.28 27.42 -4.33
N VAL A 194 0.69 27.89 -3.55
CA VAL A 194 1.02 27.32 -2.23
C VAL A 194 -0.18 27.31 -1.29
N ILE A 195 -1.08 28.30 -1.38
CA ILE A 195 -2.28 28.39 -0.56
C ILE A 195 -3.22 27.21 -0.87
N ASP A 196 -3.40 26.88 -2.15
CA ASP A 196 -4.28 25.77 -2.57
C ASP A 196 -3.75 24.41 -2.08
N ILE A 197 -2.41 24.23 -2.09
CA ILE A 197 -1.76 23.04 -1.52
C ILE A 197 -2.02 22.94 -0.02
N ILE A 198 -1.84 24.03 0.73
CA ILE A 198 -2.07 24.05 2.18
C ILE A 198 -3.54 23.76 2.49
N LEU A 199 -4.47 24.39 1.78
CA LEU A 199 -5.91 24.15 1.96
C LEU A 199 -6.28 22.69 1.63
N LEU A 200 -5.69 22.10 0.59
CA LEU A 200 -5.89 20.69 0.23
C LEU A 200 -5.42 19.78 1.35
N ILE A 201 -4.20 19.98 1.87
CA ILE A 201 -3.66 19.19 2.97
C ILE A 201 -4.54 19.31 4.22
N LEU A 202 -4.95 20.53 4.58
CA LEU A 202 -5.84 20.76 5.74
C LEU A 202 -7.20 20.09 5.54
N LYS A 203 -7.76 20.13 4.32
CA LYS A 203 -9.02 19.45 3.98
C LYS A 203 -8.88 17.93 4.17
N ILE A 204 -7.82 17.32 3.64
CA ILE A 204 -7.60 15.87 3.72
C ILE A 204 -7.37 15.45 5.18
N LEU A 205 -6.56 16.18 5.94
CA LEU A 205 -6.34 15.94 7.38
C LEU A 205 -7.63 16.09 8.19
N GLY A 206 -8.44 17.12 7.88
CA GLY A 206 -9.73 17.31 8.51
C GLY A 206 -10.71 16.17 8.23
N LEU A 207 -10.80 15.73 6.97
CA LEU A 207 -11.64 14.59 6.60
C LEU A 207 -11.16 13.29 7.27
N PHE A 208 -9.85 13.05 7.34
CA PHE A 208 -9.31 11.92 8.09
C PHE A 208 -9.71 11.97 9.58
N ALA A 209 -9.55 13.13 10.21
CA ALA A 209 -9.95 13.31 11.60
C ALA A 209 -11.45 13.03 11.81
N VAL A 210 -12.32 13.48 10.90
CA VAL A 210 -13.77 13.22 10.95
C VAL A 210 -14.05 11.73 10.83
N VAL A 211 -13.45 11.03 9.87
CA VAL A 211 -13.62 9.58 9.68
C VAL A 211 -13.14 8.82 10.92
N LEU A 212 -11.96 9.14 11.43
CA LEU A 212 -11.39 8.47 12.60
C LEU A 212 -12.22 8.73 13.87
N VAL A 213 -12.55 9.97 14.14
CA VAL A 213 -13.37 10.34 15.33
C VAL A 213 -14.78 9.73 15.21
N GLY A 214 -15.37 9.78 14.02
CA GLY A 214 -16.67 9.13 13.74
C GLY A 214 -16.59 7.63 14.01
N ALA A 215 -15.56 6.94 13.53
CA ALA A 215 -15.36 5.52 13.80
C ALA A 215 -15.23 5.21 15.31
N ILE A 216 -14.41 5.99 16.03
CA ILE A 216 -14.18 5.82 17.47
C ILE A 216 -15.46 6.07 18.30
N LEU A 217 -16.28 7.01 17.88
CA LEU A 217 -17.51 7.35 18.60
C LEU A 217 -18.66 6.40 18.29
N VAL A 218 -18.81 5.98 17.04
CA VAL A 218 -19.98 5.24 16.56
C VAL A 218 -19.84 3.74 16.76
N ILE A 219 -18.68 3.16 16.35
CA ILE A 219 -18.50 1.70 16.32
C ILE A 219 -18.60 1.06 17.71
N PRO A 220 -17.92 1.56 18.76
CA PRO A 220 -18.08 0.98 20.08
C PRO A 220 -19.53 1.02 20.59
N ARG A 221 -20.28 2.09 20.27
CA ARG A 221 -21.70 2.20 20.67
C ARG A 221 -22.56 1.15 20.00
N ILE A 222 -22.37 0.93 18.69
CA ILE A 222 -23.11 -0.09 17.94
C ILE A 222 -22.76 -1.50 18.47
N LEU A 223 -21.49 -1.80 18.70
CA LEU A 223 -21.04 -3.11 19.12
C LEU A 223 -21.28 -3.40 20.61
N HIS A 224 -21.40 -2.36 21.47
CA HIS A 224 -21.76 -2.56 22.90
C HIS A 224 -23.20 -2.99 23.12
N VAL A 225 -24.08 -2.85 22.14
CA VAL A 225 -25.46 -3.32 22.22
C VAL A 225 -25.53 -4.82 21.89
N GLU A 226 -24.60 -5.63 22.45
CA GLU A 226 -24.54 -7.07 22.25
C GLU A 226 -25.89 -7.79 22.48
N ARG A 227 -26.74 -7.24 23.35
CA ARG A 227 -28.08 -7.81 23.60
C ARG A 227 -29.01 -7.74 22.38
N LEU A 228 -28.75 -6.86 21.40
CA LEU A 228 -29.51 -6.79 20.16
C LEU A 228 -29.00 -7.79 19.11
N TRP A 229 -27.71 -8.18 19.19
CA TRP A 229 -27.04 -9.03 18.19
C TRP A 229 -26.98 -10.49 18.63
N ARG A 230 -28.17 -11.15 18.66
CA ARG A 230 -28.31 -12.52 19.17
C ARG A 230 -28.08 -13.60 18.10
N SER A 231 -28.20 -13.26 16.80
CA SER A 231 -27.97 -14.24 15.75
C SER A 231 -26.47 -14.50 15.54
N GLU A 232 -26.13 -15.73 15.20
CA GLU A 232 -24.78 -16.14 14.88
C GLU A 232 -24.24 -15.30 13.70
N GLY A 233 -23.00 -14.79 13.78
CA GLY A 233 -22.38 -13.97 12.73
C GLY A 233 -22.80 -12.49 12.71
N SER A 234 -23.72 -12.02 13.58
CA SER A 234 -24.18 -10.63 13.56
C SER A 234 -23.07 -9.63 13.82
N VAL A 235 -22.21 -9.86 14.80
CA VAL A 235 -21.09 -8.97 15.16
C VAL A 235 -20.10 -8.91 14.01
N GLU A 236 -19.78 -10.05 13.43
CA GLU A 236 -18.88 -10.19 12.29
C GLU A 236 -19.43 -9.47 11.06
N GLY A 237 -20.70 -9.70 10.74
CA GLY A 237 -21.37 -9.07 9.61
C GLY A 237 -21.47 -7.55 9.74
N ILE A 238 -21.85 -7.03 10.92
CA ILE A 238 -21.93 -5.60 11.18
C ILE A 238 -20.55 -4.95 11.12
N THR A 239 -19.54 -5.60 11.69
CA THR A 239 -18.18 -5.10 11.62
C THR A 239 -17.68 -5.06 10.17
N THR A 240 -18.01 -6.09 9.38
CA THR A 240 -17.68 -6.14 7.94
C THR A 240 -18.37 -5.03 7.17
N ALA A 241 -19.67 -4.82 7.39
CA ALA A 241 -20.41 -3.71 6.80
C ALA A 241 -19.83 -2.35 7.20
N ALA A 242 -19.40 -2.20 8.46
CA ALA A 242 -18.80 -0.97 8.96
C ALA A 242 -17.47 -0.65 8.29
N PHE A 243 -16.53 -1.61 8.17
CA PHE A 243 -15.24 -1.30 7.55
C PHE A 243 -15.36 -1.10 6.04
N PHE A 244 -16.18 -1.85 5.31
CA PHE A 244 -16.44 -1.60 3.89
C PHE A 244 -17.19 -0.28 3.67
N GLY A 245 -18.22 -0.01 4.48
CA GLY A 245 -18.98 1.25 4.39
C GLY A 245 -18.11 2.47 4.64
N THR A 246 -17.24 2.42 5.66
CA THR A 246 -16.32 3.53 5.96
C THR A 246 -15.22 3.65 4.92
N ALA A 247 -14.72 2.54 4.37
CA ALA A 247 -13.79 2.56 3.24
C ALA A 247 -14.43 3.23 2.02
N GLY A 248 -15.68 2.90 1.69
CA GLY A 248 -16.43 3.53 0.61
C GLY A 248 -16.67 5.02 0.85
N ILE A 249 -17.07 5.42 2.07
CA ILE A 249 -17.22 6.84 2.43
C ILE A 249 -15.88 7.58 2.30
N ALA A 250 -14.79 6.99 2.79
CA ALA A 250 -13.45 7.57 2.65
C ALA A 250 -13.11 7.82 1.18
N ALA A 251 -13.37 6.85 0.30
CA ALA A 251 -13.16 7.00 -1.15
C ALA A 251 -13.99 8.14 -1.76
N ILE A 252 -15.28 8.23 -1.42
CA ILE A 252 -16.18 9.29 -1.93
C ILE A 252 -15.68 10.68 -1.54
N VAL A 253 -15.12 10.85 -0.34
CA VAL A 253 -14.61 12.14 0.11
C VAL A 253 -13.15 12.42 -0.33
N GLY A 254 -12.56 11.53 -1.13
CA GLY A 254 -11.21 11.68 -1.69
C GLY A 254 -10.07 11.21 -0.79
N LEU A 255 -10.39 10.38 0.23
CA LEU A 255 -9.39 9.66 1.02
C LEU A 255 -9.15 8.26 0.45
N SER A 256 -8.00 7.67 0.78
CA SER A 256 -7.78 6.24 0.49
C SER A 256 -8.80 5.37 1.25
N PRO A 257 -9.47 4.40 0.58
CA PRO A 257 -10.38 3.43 1.23
C PRO A 257 -9.73 2.70 2.40
N ILE A 258 -8.44 2.44 2.28
CA ILE A 258 -7.60 1.78 3.27
C ILE A 258 -7.63 2.50 4.62
N VAL A 259 -7.61 3.83 4.61
CA VAL A 259 -7.67 4.68 5.80
C VAL A 259 -9.00 4.53 6.56
N GLY A 260 -10.11 4.42 5.81
CA GLY A 260 -11.43 4.16 6.38
C GLY A 260 -11.49 2.82 7.11
N ALA A 261 -11.03 1.74 6.45
CA ALA A 261 -10.98 0.40 7.02
C ALA A 261 -10.09 0.32 8.26
N PHE A 262 -8.89 0.91 8.21
CA PHE A 262 -7.96 0.98 9.32
C PHE A 262 -8.57 1.72 10.53
N SER A 263 -9.30 2.83 10.30
CA SER A 263 -9.98 3.60 11.35
C SER A 263 -11.03 2.75 12.09
N ILE A 264 -11.81 1.95 11.36
CA ILE A 264 -12.77 1.00 11.97
C ILE A 264 -12.03 -0.08 12.74
N GLY A 265 -10.93 -0.63 12.20
CA GLY A 265 -10.10 -1.60 12.90
C GLY A 265 -9.63 -1.08 14.27
N MET A 266 -9.10 0.15 14.32
CA MET A 266 -8.70 0.80 15.57
C MET A 266 -9.89 1.01 16.53
N ALA A 267 -11.05 1.40 16.00
CA ALA A 267 -12.24 1.60 16.83
C ALA A 267 -12.68 0.28 17.48
N VAL A 268 -12.69 -0.82 16.72
CA VAL A 268 -13.00 -2.18 17.21
C VAL A 268 -11.96 -2.68 18.21
N ALA A 269 -10.67 -2.34 18.02
CA ALA A 269 -9.57 -2.71 18.93
C ALA A 269 -9.81 -2.28 20.38
N SER A 270 -10.64 -1.27 20.60
CA SER A 270 -11.02 -0.76 21.93
C SER A 270 -12.31 -1.40 22.50
N THR A 271 -12.92 -2.34 21.79
CA THR A 271 -14.19 -2.96 22.19
C THR A 271 -13.99 -4.32 22.86
N ARG A 272 -15.03 -4.80 23.55
CA ARG A 272 -15.01 -6.15 24.16
C ARG A 272 -15.06 -7.28 23.16
N VAL A 273 -15.54 -7.02 21.94
CA VAL A 273 -15.73 -8.02 20.88
C VAL A 273 -14.46 -8.25 20.03
N ILE A 274 -13.35 -7.56 20.34
CA ILE A 274 -12.11 -7.60 19.58
C ILE A 274 -11.66 -9.04 19.26
N LYS A 275 -11.61 -9.94 20.23
CA LYS A 275 -11.15 -11.32 20.00
C LYS A 275 -11.99 -12.07 18.98
N ARG A 276 -13.32 -11.94 19.06
CA ARG A 276 -14.26 -12.55 18.13
C ARG A 276 -14.07 -12.03 16.72
N VAL A 277 -13.89 -10.71 16.58
CA VAL A 277 -13.62 -10.07 15.30
C VAL A 277 -12.26 -10.49 14.75
N GLU A 278 -11.19 -10.52 15.56
CA GLU A 278 -9.86 -10.99 15.15
C GLU A 278 -9.89 -12.41 14.60
N GLU A 279 -10.57 -13.34 15.28
CA GLU A 279 -10.71 -14.75 14.83
C GLU A 279 -11.41 -14.85 13.48
N TYR A 280 -12.46 -14.09 13.29
CA TYR A 280 -13.19 -14.05 12.02
C TYR A 280 -12.36 -13.45 10.90
N VAL A 281 -11.78 -12.26 11.11
CA VAL A 281 -11.09 -11.53 10.04
C VAL A 281 -9.76 -12.17 9.69
N SER A 282 -9.12 -12.89 10.62
CA SER A 282 -7.93 -13.68 10.31
C SER A 282 -8.22 -14.76 9.25
N LYS A 283 -9.43 -15.34 9.26
CA LYS A 283 -9.88 -16.29 8.23
C LYS A 283 -10.07 -15.60 6.86
N LEU A 284 -10.60 -14.39 6.84
CA LEU A 284 -10.67 -13.59 5.61
C LEU A 284 -9.26 -13.29 5.09
N GLY A 285 -8.32 -12.92 5.97
CA GLY A 285 -6.93 -12.65 5.62
C GLY A 285 -6.24 -13.82 4.92
N ILE A 286 -6.60 -15.07 5.25
CA ILE A 286 -6.04 -16.27 4.59
C ILE A 286 -6.33 -16.31 3.07
N ILE A 287 -7.42 -15.68 2.63
CA ILE A 287 -7.84 -15.65 1.23
C ILE A 287 -7.44 -14.32 0.58
N PHE A 288 -7.77 -13.21 1.23
CA PHE A 288 -7.59 -11.90 0.63
C PHE A 288 -6.13 -11.43 0.56
N ALA A 289 -5.29 -11.79 1.55
CA ALA A 289 -3.89 -11.38 1.50
C ALA A 289 -3.13 -12.00 0.32
N PRO A 290 -3.17 -13.32 0.06
CA PRO A 290 -2.52 -13.90 -1.12
C PRO A 290 -3.07 -13.36 -2.44
N LEU A 291 -4.39 -13.13 -2.54
CA LEU A 291 -5.00 -12.53 -3.73
C LEU A 291 -4.45 -11.13 -3.99
N PHE A 292 -4.37 -10.30 -2.96
CA PHE A 292 -3.80 -8.95 -3.06
C PHE A 292 -2.38 -8.98 -3.63
N PHE A 293 -1.50 -9.77 -3.02
CA PHE A 293 -0.10 -9.82 -3.44
C PHE A 293 0.08 -10.46 -4.81
N ALA A 294 -0.70 -11.49 -5.15
CA ALA A 294 -0.67 -12.09 -6.47
C ALA A 294 -1.19 -11.13 -7.55
N ILE A 295 -2.25 -10.37 -7.28
CA ILE A 295 -2.77 -9.36 -8.22
C ILE A 295 -1.75 -8.24 -8.43
N ILE A 296 -1.09 -7.76 -7.38
CA ILE A 296 0.01 -6.78 -7.51
C ILE A 296 1.16 -7.36 -8.34
N GLY A 297 1.57 -8.58 -8.04
CA GLY A 297 2.61 -9.26 -8.81
C GLY A 297 2.26 -9.39 -10.29
N ALA A 298 1.01 -9.76 -10.58
CA ALA A 298 0.52 -9.95 -11.95
C ALA A 298 0.46 -8.65 -12.79
N GLN A 299 0.50 -7.48 -12.15
CA GLN A 299 0.57 -6.18 -12.84
C GLN A 299 1.96 -5.86 -13.38
N VAL A 300 2.99 -6.63 -13.00
CA VAL A 300 4.37 -6.37 -13.40
C VAL A 300 4.58 -6.87 -14.83
N ASP A 301 4.75 -5.94 -15.77
CA ASP A 301 5.10 -6.23 -17.15
C ASP A 301 6.63 -6.11 -17.33
N LEU A 302 7.25 -7.24 -17.59
CA LEU A 302 8.70 -7.32 -17.84
C LEU A 302 9.05 -7.41 -19.33
N ARG A 303 8.07 -7.29 -20.23
CA ARG A 303 8.28 -7.29 -21.67
C ARG A 303 8.77 -5.93 -22.13
N GLY A 304 9.63 -5.90 -23.11
CA GLY A 304 10.16 -4.64 -23.66
C GLY A 304 11.22 -3.96 -22.82
N ILE A 305 11.81 -4.66 -21.83
CA ILE A 305 12.92 -4.13 -21.03
C ILE A 305 14.15 -3.94 -21.93
N ASN A 306 14.62 -2.68 -21.99
CA ASN A 306 15.86 -2.30 -22.64
C ASN A 306 16.88 -1.77 -21.60
N PHE A 307 18.11 -1.48 -22.04
CA PHE A 307 19.16 -1.01 -21.14
C PHE A 307 18.80 0.34 -20.46
N ASN A 308 18.15 1.25 -21.19
CA ASN A 308 17.77 2.57 -20.66
C ASN A 308 16.71 2.44 -19.56
N VAL A 309 15.74 1.55 -19.78
CA VAL A 309 14.70 1.21 -18.76
C VAL A 309 15.35 0.66 -17.49
N LEU A 310 16.29 -0.30 -17.63
CA LEU A 310 16.97 -0.87 -16.47
C LEU A 310 17.85 0.15 -15.75
N TYR A 311 18.56 1.00 -16.49
CA TYR A 311 19.39 2.07 -15.93
C TYR A 311 18.53 3.04 -15.11
N LEU A 312 17.42 3.53 -15.68
CA LEU A 312 16.52 4.45 -15.03
C LEU A 312 15.84 3.81 -13.81
N ALA A 313 15.34 2.56 -13.95
CA ALA A 313 14.76 1.80 -12.87
C ALA A 313 15.75 1.58 -11.73
N GLY A 314 17.02 1.28 -12.04
CA GLY A 314 18.08 1.11 -11.04
C GLY A 314 18.29 2.38 -10.21
N ILE A 315 18.32 3.55 -10.85
CA ILE A 315 18.41 4.84 -10.15
C ILE A 315 17.16 5.06 -9.29
N MET A 316 15.94 4.82 -9.85
CA MET A 316 14.68 4.96 -9.11
C MET A 316 14.67 4.07 -7.87
N VAL A 317 15.09 2.80 -7.98
CA VAL A 317 15.18 1.86 -6.85
C VAL A 317 16.15 2.36 -5.79
N ALA A 318 17.34 2.80 -6.18
CA ALA A 318 18.35 3.32 -5.25
C ALA A 318 17.81 4.56 -4.50
N VAL A 319 17.26 5.52 -5.24
CA VAL A 319 16.64 6.72 -4.67
C VAL A 319 15.48 6.34 -3.74
N ALA A 320 14.57 5.44 -4.15
CA ALA A 320 13.44 4.98 -3.35
C ALA A 320 13.88 4.40 -2.01
N ILE A 321 14.90 3.54 -2.00
CA ILE A 321 15.40 2.88 -0.79
C ILE A 321 16.11 3.89 0.12
N ILE A 322 17.08 4.63 -0.42
CA ILE A 322 17.92 5.53 0.36
C ILE A 322 17.09 6.65 0.98
N THR A 323 16.23 7.28 0.18
CA THR A 323 15.43 8.42 0.66
C THR A 323 14.41 8.05 1.73
N LYS A 324 13.83 6.85 1.66
CA LYS A 324 12.92 6.37 2.71
C LYS A 324 13.67 5.95 3.98
N ILE A 325 14.79 5.25 3.85
CA ILE A 325 15.60 4.90 5.01
C ILE A 325 16.07 6.17 5.74
N VAL A 326 16.50 7.18 5.00
CA VAL A 326 16.95 8.46 5.58
C VAL A 326 15.75 9.27 6.08
N GLY A 327 14.75 9.51 5.22
CA GLY A 327 13.60 10.39 5.50
C GLY A 327 12.72 9.87 6.64
N CYS A 328 12.56 8.54 6.76
CA CYS A 328 11.80 7.94 7.87
C CYS A 328 12.69 7.52 9.04
N GLY A 329 13.90 7.03 8.77
CA GLY A 329 14.80 6.51 9.80
C GLY A 329 15.38 7.60 10.70
N LEU A 330 15.81 8.74 10.15
CA LEU A 330 16.36 9.83 10.96
C LEU A 330 15.38 10.39 11.99
N PRO A 331 14.15 10.80 11.60
CA PRO A 331 13.18 11.26 12.59
C PRO A 331 12.78 10.14 13.56
N ALA A 332 12.66 8.89 13.09
CA ALA A 332 12.37 7.76 13.97
C ALA A 332 13.45 7.56 15.06
N MET A 333 14.71 7.87 14.77
CA MET A 333 15.81 7.76 15.73
C MET A 333 15.58 8.67 16.93
N ILE A 334 15.13 9.91 16.70
CA ILE A 334 14.83 10.89 17.77
C ILE A 334 13.73 10.34 18.71
N PHE A 335 12.63 9.84 18.16
CA PHE A 335 11.49 9.35 18.94
C PHE A 335 11.71 7.97 19.56
N LEU A 336 12.62 7.17 19.02
CA LEU A 336 12.99 5.85 19.57
C LEU A 336 14.24 5.88 20.45
N LYS A 337 14.56 7.05 21.03
CA LYS A 337 15.67 7.27 21.99
C LYS A 337 17.02 6.83 21.42
N ASP A 338 17.40 7.38 20.27
CA ASP A 338 18.65 7.15 19.56
C ASP A 338 18.99 5.68 19.26
N ASN A 339 17.97 4.83 19.22
CA ASN A 339 18.14 3.43 18.87
C ASN A 339 18.21 3.23 17.34
N LYS A 340 19.44 3.26 16.80
CA LYS A 340 19.71 3.10 15.35
C LYS A 340 19.08 1.85 14.75
N ASN A 341 19.07 0.72 15.48
CA ASN A 341 18.46 -0.52 15.00
C ASN A 341 16.94 -0.40 14.85
N LYS A 342 16.26 0.28 15.77
CA LYS A 342 14.82 0.51 15.69
C LYS A 342 14.49 1.52 14.61
N ALA A 343 15.27 2.59 14.49
CA ALA A 343 15.13 3.59 13.43
C ALA A 343 15.31 2.97 12.04
N MET A 344 16.32 2.10 11.87
CA MET A 344 16.54 1.36 10.62
C MET A 344 15.33 0.46 10.26
N LYS A 345 14.71 -0.20 11.25
CA LYS A 345 13.49 -1.00 11.00
C LYS A 345 12.33 -0.14 10.51
N VAL A 346 12.18 1.08 11.06
CA VAL A 346 11.16 2.03 10.59
C VAL A 346 11.47 2.48 9.17
N GLY A 347 12.69 2.92 8.89
CA GLY A 347 13.10 3.32 7.56
C GLY A 347 12.88 2.22 6.50
N ILE A 348 13.31 0.99 6.80
CA ILE A 348 13.12 -0.17 5.91
C ILE A 348 11.63 -0.52 5.76
N GLY A 349 10.86 -0.45 6.84
CA GLY A 349 9.42 -0.70 6.78
C GLY A 349 8.63 0.29 5.93
N MET A 350 9.22 1.42 5.57
CA MET A 350 8.63 2.44 4.70
C MET A 350 9.21 2.41 3.26
N VAL A 351 10.05 1.43 2.92
CA VAL A 351 10.70 1.35 1.59
C VAL A 351 9.76 0.90 0.49
N SER A 352 8.86 -0.06 0.77
CA SER A 352 7.98 -0.65 -0.26
C SER A 352 7.13 0.40 -0.97
N ARG A 353 7.06 0.30 -2.30
CA ARG A 353 6.16 1.09 -3.14
C ARG A 353 4.98 0.23 -3.56
N GLY A 354 3.83 0.86 -3.88
CA GLY A 354 2.62 0.15 -4.23
C GLY A 354 1.82 0.84 -5.32
N GLU A 355 0.51 0.63 -5.24
CA GLU A 355 -0.49 1.04 -6.21
C GLU A 355 -0.46 2.54 -6.53
N VAL A 356 -0.24 3.40 -5.56
CA VAL A 356 -0.21 4.87 -5.77
C VAL A 356 0.90 5.25 -6.75
N GLY A 357 2.09 4.62 -6.66
CA GLY A 357 3.17 4.86 -7.60
C GLY A 357 2.78 4.48 -9.05
N LEU A 358 2.05 3.38 -9.21
CA LEU A 358 1.54 2.93 -10.51
C LEU A 358 0.44 3.87 -11.05
N ILE A 359 -0.44 4.36 -10.18
CA ILE A 359 -1.48 5.35 -10.55
C ILE A 359 -0.82 6.63 -11.06
N VAL A 360 0.17 7.16 -10.34
CA VAL A 360 0.92 8.36 -10.77
C VAL A 360 1.53 8.15 -12.16
N ALA A 361 2.19 7.03 -12.37
CA ALA A 361 2.82 6.71 -13.65
C ALA A 361 1.78 6.53 -14.76
N GLY A 362 0.64 5.88 -14.47
CA GLY A 362 -0.47 5.72 -15.40
C GLY A 362 -1.10 7.05 -15.83
N VAL A 363 -1.35 7.95 -14.88
CA VAL A 363 -1.81 9.34 -15.17
C VAL A 363 -0.80 10.07 -16.06
N GLY A 364 0.50 9.94 -15.77
CA GLY A 364 1.55 10.56 -16.56
C GLY A 364 1.58 10.08 -18.01
N VAL A 365 1.43 8.77 -18.25
CA VAL A 365 1.37 8.20 -19.60
C VAL A 365 0.08 8.61 -20.33
N SER A 366 -1.07 8.50 -19.65
CA SER A 366 -2.36 8.85 -20.25
C SER A 366 -2.44 10.31 -20.68
N ALA A 367 -1.73 11.19 -20.00
CA ALA A 367 -1.61 12.60 -20.33
C ALA A 367 -0.48 12.92 -21.32
N GLY A 368 0.25 11.92 -21.81
CA GLY A 368 1.41 12.11 -22.70
C GLY A 368 2.63 12.76 -22.03
N ALA A 369 2.62 12.89 -20.70
CA ALA A 369 3.70 13.51 -19.93
C ALA A 369 4.86 12.54 -19.63
N LEU A 370 4.59 11.22 -19.61
CA LEU A 370 5.62 10.20 -19.43
C LEU A 370 5.74 9.31 -20.68
N THR A 371 6.97 8.94 -21.03
CA THR A 371 7.24 7.95 -22.04
C THR A 371 6.97 6.52 -21.50
N THR A 372 6.75 5.56 -22.40
CA THR A 372 6.60 4.15 -22.03
C THR A 372 7.80 3.60 -21.26
N ASP A 373 9.01 4.04 -21.60
CA ASP A 373 10.25 3.64 -20.92
C ASP A 373 10.27 4.11 -19.45
N ILE A 374 9.86 5.35 -19.19
CA ILE A 374 9.75 5.89 -17.83
C ILE A 374 8.68 5.12 -17.06
N TYR A 375 7.52 4.88 -17.67
CA TYR A 375 6.44 4.11 -17.07
C TYR A 375 6.90 2.70 -16.66
N THR A 376 7.55 1.98 -17.60
CA THR A 376 8.10 0.65 -17.32
C THR A 376 9.15 0.69 -16.21
N SER A 377 9.98 1.73 -16.18
CA SER A 377 10.97 1.93 -15.11
C SER A 377 10.32 2.11 -13.73
N VAL A 378 9.20 2.84 -13.65
CA VAL A 378 8.42 2.99 -12.41
C VAL A 378 7.82 1.64 -11.98
N ILE A 379 7.27 0.86 -12.92
CA ILE A 379 6.75 -0.49 -12.59
C ILE A 379 7.86 -1.37 -12.01
N ILE A 380 9.04 -1.39 -12.62
CA ILE A 380 10.19 -2.16 -12.13
C ILE A 380 10.60 -1.66 -10.73
N MET A 381 10.65 -0.36 -10.52
CA MET A 381 10.96 0.22 -9.20
C MET A 381 9.97 -0.23 -8.13
N VAL A 382 8.66 -0.19 -8.43
CA VAL A 382 7.62 -0.67 -7.52
C VAL A 382 7.82 -2.15 -7.23
N ALA A 383 7.98 -2.98 -8.25
CA ALA A 383 8.19 -4.43 -8.09
C ALA A 383 9.44 -4.75 -7.25
N VAL A 384 10.57 -4.13 -7.57
CA VAL A 384 11.84 -4.38 -6.86
C VAL A 384 11.78 -3.92 -5.41
N THR A 385 11.23 -2.73 -5.12
CA THR A 385 11.11 -2.24 -3.74
C THR A 385 10.14 -3.10 -2.92
N THR A 386 9.07 -3.60 -3.55
CA THR A 386 8.11 -4.53 -2.95
C THR A 386 8.78 -5.87 -2.58
N ILE A 387 9.61 -6.41 -3.46
CA ILE A 387 10.34 -7.67 -3.25
C ILE A 387 11.46 -7.51 -2.21
N ILE A 388 12.20 -6.41 -2.25
CA ILE A 388 13.35 -6.17 -1.35
C ILE A 388 12.90 -5.90 0.09
N THR A 389 11.79 -5.19 0.31
CA THR A 389 11.34 -4.80 1.65
C THR A 389 11.14 -5.97 2.62
N PRO A 390 10.44 -7.06 2.27
CA PRO A 390 10.33 -8.25 3.12
C PRO A 390 11.67 -8.86 3.50
N ILE A 391 12.60 -8.90 2.56
CA ILE A 391 13.95 -9.45 2.77
C ILE A 391 14.71 -8.60 3.79
N LEU A 392 14.75 -7.28 3.56
CA LEU A 392 15.44 -6.34 4.44
C LEU A 392 14.83 -6.31 5.85
N LEU A 393 13.50 -6.28 5.97
CA LEU A 393 12.82 -6.33 7.26
C LEU A 393 13.18 -7.59 8.03
N LYS A 394 13.12 -8.76 7.38
CA LYS A 394 13.48 -10.02 8.01
C LYS A 394 14.93 -10.03 8.48
N MET A 395 15.87 -9.51 7.68
CA MET A 395 17.29 -9.42 8.04
C MET A 395 17.50 -8.55 9.29
N VAL A 396 16.88 -7.37 9.36
CA VAL A 396 17.05 -6.43 10.47
C VAL A 396 16.38 -6.91 11.75
N TYR A 397 15.29 -7.68 11.64
CA TYR A 397 14.67 -8.31 12.81
C TYR A 397 15.40 -9.57 13.28
N LYS A 398 16.08 -10.33 12.40
CA LYS A 398 16.91 -11.49 12.78
C LYS A 398 18.23 -11.10 13.48
N LYS A 399 18.79 -9.92 13.19
CA LYS A 399 20.11 -9.46 13.70
C LYS A 399 20.19 -9.22 15.21
N LYS A 400 19.20 -9.63 16.02
CA LYS A 400 19.16 -9.53 17.48
C LYS A 400 19.06 -10.89 18.17
N MET A 401 19.99 -11.77 17.86
CA MET A 401 20.28 -12.96 18.68
C MET A 401 21.81 -13.07 18.92
N HIS A 402 22.42 -11.93 19.31
CA HIS A 402 23.75 -11.94 19.92
C HIS A 402 23.82 -10.77 20.91
#